data_471cf226de8e0bfef4721becd35932bb
#
_entry.id   471cf226de8e0bfef4721becd35932bb
#
_cell.length_a   1.000
_cell.length_b   1.000
_cell.length_c   1.000
_cell.angle_alpha   90.00
_cell.angle_beta   90.00
_cell.angle_gamma   90.00
#
_symmetry.space_group_name_H-M   'P 1'
#
loop_
_entity.id
_entity.type
_entity.pdbx_description
1 polymer ?
#
loop_
_entity_poly.entity_id
_entity_poly.type
_entity_poly.pdbx_seq_one_letter_code
_entity_poly.pdbx_strand_id
1 'polypeptide(L)'
;MVSEPIIRHETYPEITPPTEGPLRRDTHTYDLMRQCIHCGFCLPTCPTYAVLGVEMDSPRGRIYQMQAVAEGRLDISDDFIEHMNCCVGCRACETACPSGVQFGKLIEAAREQIQLADKQPEARTQTVPATEPEEERPNAQGSVAGKLLHRFFFDYMLPSRPITTLVFSGLKIYQRSGLQKLARSTGLIDVANELPTPFQGKLKLPEQLMNSASGDLFPDLLPEITSAIGVRRYRVGFVSGCIMDQVFRDINEASIRVLAANGCEVITPPQQNCCGALHVHGGEAARGRELAKRNIDTFEQYNCDFIIINSAGCGSTLKEYDYMLRDDPAYAERAKTFSHKVKDISEFLAGLTLNPQMGEISRTVAYHDACHLAHGQKIRQQPRQLLKSIPGLRLTELKEADWCCGSAGIYNIVNQEMGNELLERKMNNVAATDAEIIATGNPGCMMQIDMGVRQRGLAMKVVHPIQLLDEAYQQGGLYDQAQQADLEHRSSGRQRQKQRQTLLIGIGLGFLLGLFLLGRRKK
;
A
#
# COMPACT_ATOMS: atom_id res chain seq x y z
N MET A 1 -27.28 32.34 56.76
CA MET A 1 -27.21 30.87 56.54
C MET A 1 -26.85 30.67 55.06
N VAL A 2 -25.57 30.36 54.82
CA VAL A 2 -25.09 30.05 53.47
C VAL A 2 -25.30 28.56 53.31
N SER A 3 -26.14 28.15 52.37
CA SER A 3 -26.39 26.74 52.06
C SER A 3 -25.13 26.15 51.42
N GLU A 4 -24.56 25.16 52.06
CA GLU A 4 -23.49 24.33 51.48
C GLU A 4 -23.94 23.72 50.15
N PRO A 5 -23.09 23.74 49.11
CA PRO A 5 -23.42 23.07 47.86
C PRO A 5 -23.44 21.57 48.12
N ILE A 6 -24.57 20.92 47.83
CA ILE A 6 -24.70 19.48 47.83
C ILE A 6 -23.86 18.93 46.69
N ILE A 7 -22.61 18.53 46.98
CA ILE A 7 -21.82 17.72 46.07
C ILE A 7 -22.44 16.33 46.09
N ARG A 8 -23.26 16.04 45.07
CA ARG A 8 -23.67 14.67 44.81
C ARG A 8 -22.43 13.93 44.31
N HIS A 9 -21.88 13.05 45.12
CA HIS A 9 -20.94 12.04 44.67
C HIS A 9 -21.70 11.05 43.77
N GLU A 10 -21.76 11.38 42.50
CA GLU A 10 -22.12 10.37 41.50
C GLU A 10 -21.02 9.32 41.54
N THR A 11 -21.35 8.11 41.98
CA THR A 11 -20.44 6.98 41.89
C THR A 11 -20.36 6.59 40.42
N TYR A 12 -19.33 7.05 39.73
CA TYR A 12 -19.02 6.56 38.41
C TYR A 12 -18.76 5.05 38.47
N PRO A 13 -19.26 4.26 37.52
CA PRO A 13 -18.95 2.84 37.47
C PRO A 13 -17.43 2.65 37.40
N GLU A 14 -16.93 1.68 38.18
CA GLU A 14 -15.49 1.37 38.20
C GLU A 14 -15.09 0.85 36.81
N ILE A 15 -14.24 1.59 36.11
CA ILE A 15 -13.74 1.22 34.79
C ILE A 15 -12.58 0.25 34.98
N THR A 16 -12.74 -0.96 34.42
CA THR A 16 -11.69 -1.98 34.48
C THR A 16 -10.76 -1.85 33.27
N PRO A 17 -9.43 -1.74 33.47
CA PRO A 17 -8.50 -1.70 32.35
C PRO A 17 -8.57 -2.99 31.52
N PRO A 18 -8.25 -2.95 30.22
CA PRO A 18 -8.25 -4.14 29.36
C PRO A 18 -7.35 -5.25 29.93
N THR A 19 -7.89 -6.47 30.03
CA THR A 19 -7.15 -7.67 30.46
C THR A 19 -6.40 -8.34 29.31
N GLU A 20 -6.84 -8.09 28.07
CA GLU A 20 -6.25 -8.62 26.85
C GLU A 20 -5.99 -7.51 25.82
N GLY A 21 -5.08 -7.77 24.89
CA GLY A 21 -4.77 -6.86 23.80
C GLY A 21 -3.63 -5.88 24.05
N PRO A 22 -3.33 -5.02 23.06
CA PRO A 22 -2.15 -4.16 23.09
C PRO A 22 -2.27 -2.93 24.01
N LEU A 23 -3.48 -2.48 24.37
CA LEU A 23 -3.67 -1.33 25.27
C LEU A 23 -3.72 -1.77 26.74
N ARG A 24 -2.62 -2.38 27.21
CA ARG A 24 -2.44 -2.74 28.62
C ARG A 24 -1.17 -2.10 29.14
N ARG A 25 -1.07 -1.89 30.47
CA ARG A 25 0.11 -1.27 31.12
C ARG A 25 1.39 -2.09 30.99
N ASP A 26 1.30 -3.40 30.86
CA ASP A 26 2.42 -4.33 30.78
C ASP A 26 2.90 -4.60 29.33
N THR A 27 2.47 -3.79 28.35
CA THR A 27 2.81 -3.96 26.94
C THR A 27 3.86 -2.95 26.47
N HIS A 28 4.62 -3.34 25.44
CA HIS A 28 5.52 -2.43 24.73
C HIS A 28 4.78 -1.20 24.17
N THR A 29 3.51 -1.33 23.81
CA THR A 29 2.67 -0.21 23.34
C THR A 29 2.51 0.87 24.41
N TYR A 30 2.33 0.46 25.68
CA TYR A 30 2.24 1.42 26.78
C TYR A 30 3.54 2.19 26.98
N ASP A 31 4.70 1.53 26.85
CA ASP A 31 6.01 2.21 26.92
C ASP A 31 6.18 3.23 25.78
N LEU A 32 5.71 2.92 24.57
CA LEU A 32 5.71 3.87 23.45
C LEU A 32 4.81 5.08 23.72
N MET A 33 3.63 4.89 24.33
CA MET A 33 2.75 6.02 24.71
C MET A 33 3.43 6.98 25.69
N ARG A 34 4.18 6.46 26.67
CA ARG A 34 4.89 7.23 27.68
C ARG A 34 6.02 8.08 27.13
N GLN A 35 6.47 7.85 25.91
CA GLN A 35 7.45 8.72 25.23
C GLN A 35 6.87 10.10 24.88
N CYS A 36 5.53 10.24 24.87
CA CYS A 36 4.89 11.51 24.56
C CYS A 36 5.01 12.51 25.71
N ILE A 37 5.69 13.62 25.47
CA ILE A 37 5.84 14.73 26.45
C ILE A 37 4.79 15.83 26.25
N HIS A 38 3.77 15.60 25.45
CA HIS A 38 2.66 16.52 25.16
C HIS A 38 3.06 17.92 24.66
N CYS A 39 4.22 18.10 24.03
CA CYS A 39 4.77 19.39 23.59
C CYS A 39 3.96 20.10 22.49
N GLY A 40 3.12 19.41 21.75
CA GLY A 40 2.25 19.98 20.72
C GLY A 40 2.85 20.15 19.32
N PHE A 41 4.12 19.84 19.08
CA PHE A 41 4.74 19.95 17.73
C PHE A 41 4.04 19.13 16.64
N CYS A 42 3.30 18.10 17.03
CA CYS A 42 2.51 17.27 16.10
C CYS A 42 1.21 17.94 15.63
N LEU A 43 0.72 18.98 16.32
CA LEU A 43 -0.59 19.59 16.01
C LEU A 43 -0.66 20.21 14.62
N PRO A 44 0.30 21.07 14.19
CA PRO A 44 0.24 21.69 12.87
C PRO A 44 0.34 20.70 11.71
N THR A 45 0.89 19.51 11.95
CA THR A 45 1.08 18.48 10.91
C THR A 45 -0.06 17.49 10.83
N CYS A 46 -1.00 17.54 11.79
CA CYS A 46 -2.12 16.59 11.85
C CYS A 46 -3.29 17.02 10.95
N PRO A 47 -3.64 16.24 9.92
CA PRO A 47 -4.73 16.60 9.02
C PRO A 47 -6.09 16.72 9.74
N THR A 48 -6.42 15.76 10.62
CA THR A 48 -7.71 15.76 11.32
C THR A 48 -7.81 16.92 12.31
N TYR A 49 -6.74 17.23 13.02
CA TYR A 49 -6.71 18.39 13.90
C TYR A 49 -6.80 19.72 13.13
N ALA A 50 -6.15 19.82 11.97
CA ALA A 50 -6.22 21.02 11.13
C ALA A 50 -7.62 21.30 10.56
N VAL A 51 -8.44 20.25 10.34
CA VAL A 51 -9.82 20.39 9.86
C VAL A 51 -10.79 20.63 11.02
N LEU A 52 -10.70 19.85 12.10
CA LEU A 52 -11.69 19.80 13.16
C LEU A 52 -11.39 20.79 14.32
N GLY A 53 -10.12 21.09 14.58
CA GLY A 53 -9.71 21.91 15.72
C GLY A 53 -9.91 21.25 17.10
N VAL A 54 -10.28 19.97 17.14
CA VAL A 54 -10.60 19.21 18.36
C VAL A 54 -9.34 18.55 18.90
N GLU A 55 -9.02 18.81 20.18
CA GLU A 55 -7.81 18.24 20.82
C GLU A 55 -7.82 16.72 20.84
N MET A 56 -8.98 16.09 21.05
CA MET A 56 -9.14 14.63 21.08
C MET A 56 -8.80 13.97 19.73
N ASP A 57 -8.90 14.73 18.64
CA ASP A 57 -8.53 14.32 17.28
C ASP A 57 -7.10 14.68 16.90
N SER A 58 -6.32 15.23 17.86
CA SER A 58 -4.88 15.45 17.71
C SER A 58 -4.07 14.20 18.05
N PRO A 59 -2.80 14.09 17.58
CA PRO A 59 -1.98 12.92 17.92
C PRO A 59 -1.74 12.79 19.43
N ARG A 60 -1.42 13.89 20.12
CA ARG A 60 -1.19 13.85 21.57
C ARG A 60 -2.48 13.58 22.35
N GLY A 61 -3.62 14.12 21.89
CA GLY A 61 -4.93 13.88 22.50
C GLY A 61 -5.33 12.40 22.38
N ARG A 62 -5.10 11.77 21.21
CA ARG A 62 -5.31 10.33 21.03
C ARG A 62 -4.40 9.50 21.93
N ILE A 63 -3.12 9.85 22.05
CA ILE A 63 -2.19 9.15 22.97
C ILE A 63 -2.71 9.24 24.41
N TYR A 64 -3.18 10.42 24.85
CA TYR A 64 -3.74 10.60 26.18
C TYR A 64 -4.96 9.69 26.43
N GLN A 65 -5.86 9.60 25.46
CA GLN A 65 -7.02 8.67 25.52
C GLN A 65 -6.58 7.21 25.59
N MET A 66 -5.61 6.79 24.76
CA MET A 66 -5.06 5.42 24.79
C MET A 66 -4.43 5.09 26.16
N GLN A 67 -3.69 6.03 26.75
CA GLN A 67 -3.14 5.88 28.09
C GLN A 67 -4.24 5.76 29.15
N ALA A 68 -5.28 6.59 29.04
CA ALA A 68 -6.41 6.55 29.96
C ALA A 68 -7.15 5.22 29.92
N VAL A 69 -7.32 4.63 28.73
CA VAL A 69 -7.89 3.27 28.57
C VAL A 69 -6.97 2.22 29.21
N ALA A 70 -5.66 2.27 28.92
CA ALA A 70 -4.70 1.33 29.50
C ALA A 70 -4.63 1.40 31.03
N GLU A 71 -4.96 2.54 31.60
CA GLU A 71 -4.95 2.81 33.03
C GLU A 71 -6.31 2.59 33.72
N GLY A 72 -7.36 2.24 32.97
CA GLY A 72 -8.71 2.09 33.50
C GLY A 72 -9.35 3.42 33.94
N ARG A 73 -8.94 4.54 33.36
CA ARG A 73 -9.51 5.88 33.59
C ARG A 73 -10.54 6.27 32.49
N LEU A 74 -10.51 5.60 31.36
CA LEU A 74 -11.41 5.78 30.24
C LEU A 74 -11.79 4.39 29.70
N ASP A 75 -13.04 4.24 29.33
CA ASP A 75 -13.56 3.04 28.69
C ASP A 75 -13.35 3.07 27.17
N ILE A 76 -13.47 1.90 26.51
CA ILE A 76 -13.53 1.82 25.03
C ILE A 76 -14.96 2.19 24.61
N SER A 77 -15.30 3.44 24.80
CA SER A 77 -16.59 4.04 24.45
C SER A 77 -16.71 4.33 22.96
N ASP A 78 -17.93 4.64 22.52
CA ASP A 78 -18.16 5.05 21.12
C ASP A 78 -17.38 6.31 20.76
N ASP A 79 -17.22 7.28 21.68
CA ASP A 79 -16.40 8.48 21.49
C ASP A 79 -14.92 8.13 21.31
N PHE A 80 -14.38 7.23 22.14
CA PHE A 80 -13.01 6.73 21.96
C PHE A 80 -12.83 6.10 20.58
N ILE A 81 -13.78 5.25 20.17
CA ILE A 81 -13.77 4.57 18.86
C ILE A 81 -13.82 5.60 17.72
N GLU A 82 -14.68 6.62 17.83
CA GLU A 82 -14.80 7.67 16.84
C GLU A 82 -13.48 8.42 16.67
N HIS A 83 -12.86 8.89 17.76
CA HIS A 83 -11.58 9.60 17.71
C HIS A 83 -10.43 8.74 17.14
N MET A 84 -10.37 7.44 17.48
CA MET A 84 -9.35 6.55 16.92
C MET A 84 -9.58 6.27 15.43
N ASN A 85 -10.84 6.14 15.01
CA ASN A 85 -11.19 5.90 13.60
C ASN A 85 -11.12 7.16 12.74
N CYS A 86 -11.27 8.35 13.33
CA CYS A 86 -11.08 9.61 12.62
C CYS A 86 -9.63 9.82 12.15
N CYS A 87 -8.63 9.19 12.78
CA CYS A 87 -7.24 9.30 12.37
C CYS A 87 -6.99 8.72 10.98
N VAL A 88 -6.42 9.50 10.05
CA VAL A 88 -6.06 9.03 8.70
C VAL A 88 -4.80 8.13 8.66
N GLY A 89 -4.08 7.97 9.76
CA GLY A 89 -2.88 7.13 9.82
C GLY A 89 -1.70 7.63 8.97
N CYS A 90 -1.63 8.92 8.64
CA CYS A 90 -0.61 9.46 7.73
C CYS A 90 0.81 9.53 8.31
N ARG A 91 0.99 9.41 9.62
CA ARG A 91 2.29 9.42 10.34
C ARG A 91 3.08 10.73 10.25
N ALA A 92 2.48 11.83 9.78
CA ALA A 92 3.16 13.14 9.73
C ALA A 92 3.59 13.61 11.13
N CYS A 93 2.81 13.28 12.15
CA CYS A 93 3.12 13.55 13.56
C CYS A 93 4.41 12.86 14.05
N GLU A 94 4.81 11.72 13.48
CA GLU A 94 6.08 11.06 13.80
C GLU A 94 7.29 11.86 13.29
N THR A 95 7.17 12.45 12.11
CA THR A 95 8.22 13.31 11.54
C THR A 95 8.40 14.59 12.33
N ALA A 96 7.31 15.13 12.88
CA ALA A 96 7.33 16.35 13.69
C ALA A 96 7.72 16.11 15.16
N CYS A 97 7.73 14.86 15.63
CA CYS A 97 7.91 14.53 17.03
C CYS A 97 9.39 14.59 17.46
N PRO A 98 9.79 15.49 18.37
CA PRO A 98 11.16 15.54 18.87
C PRO A 98 11.50 14.35 19.79
N SER A 99 10.50 13.73 20.42
CA SER A 99 10.67 12.56 21.29
C SER A 99 10.65 11.23 20.51
N GLY A 100 10.45 11.25 19.18
CA GLY A 100 10.49 10.05 18.36
C GLY A 100 9.32 9.09 18.56
N VAL A 101 8.17 9.56 19.06
CA VAL A 101 6.98 8.73 19.27
C VAL A 101 6.55 8.05 17.97
N GLN A 102 6.43 6.73 17.98
CA GLN A 102 6.02 5.93 16.83
C GLN A 102 4.49 5.81 16.78
N PHE A 103 3.83 6.91 16.44
CA PHE A 103 2.37 7.04 16.51
C PHE A 103 1.62 6.04 15.62
N GLY A 104 2.16 5.65 14.47
CA GLY A 104 1.57 4.63 13.60
C GLY A 104 1.30 3.33 14.35
N LYS A 105 2.27 2.87 15.13
CA LYS A 105 2.14 1.67 15.96
C LYS A 105 1.08 1.83 17.05
N LEU A 106 0.94 3.02 17.61
CA LEU A 106 -0.04 3.31 18.66
C LEU A 106 -1.47 3.30 18.12
N ILE A 107 -1.72 3.95 16.98
CA ILE A 107 -3.06 3.99 16.40
C ILE A 107 -3.52 2.64 15.87
N GLU A 108 -2.61 1.82 15.33
CA GLU A 108 -2.88 0.45 14.92
C GLU A 108 -3.21 -0.44 16.13
N ALA A 109 -2.45 -0.30 17.22
CA ALA A 109 -2.73 -0.99 18.47
C ALA A 109 -4.09 -0.59 19.08
N ALA A 110 -4.45 0.70 19.03
CA ALA A 110 -5.76 1.16 19.49
C ALA A 110 -6.90 0.53 18.67
N ARG A 111 -6.74 0.46 17.34
CA ARG A 111 -7.73 -0.19 16.47
C ARG A 111 -7.80 -1.70 16.68
N GLU A 112 -6.68 -2.37 16.91
CA GLU A 112 -6.66 -3.79 17.30
C GLU A 112 -7.42 -3.99 18.62
N GLN A 113 -7.21 -3.13 19.62
CA GLN A 113 -7.91 -3.20 20.89
C GLN A 113 -9.43 -3.01 20.74
N ILE A 114 -9.85 -2.07 19.88
CA ILE A 114 -11.28 -1.86 19.56
C ILE A 114 -11.89 -3.13 18.95
N GLN A 115 -11.20 -3.77 17.99
CA GLN A 115 -11.68 -5.02 17.39
C GLN A 115 -11.77 -6.18 18.38
N LEU A 116 -10.87 -6.23 19.36
CA LEU A 116 -10.94 -7.24 20.44
C LEU A 116 -12.14 -6.99 21.34
N ALA A 117 -12.39 -5.73 21.73
CA ALA A 117 -13.54 -5.36 22.55
C ALA A 117 -14.87 -5.62 21.83
N ASP A 118 -14.95 -5.44 20.52
CA ASP A 118 -16.16 -5.78 19.73
C ASP A 118 -16.47 -7.28 19.69
N LYS A 119 -15.45 -8.13 19.84
CA LYS A 119 -15.63 -9.60 19.91
C LYS A 119 -16.04 -10.08 21.31
N GLN A 120 -15.87 -9.25 22.33
CA GLN A 120 -16.20 -9.53 23.73
C GLN A 120 -17.14 -8.44 24.28
N PRO A 121 -18.44 -8.43 23.90
CA PRO A 121 -19.37 -7.35 24.27
C PRO A 121 -19.55 -7.18 25.78
N GLU A 122 -19.23 -8.18 26.58
CA GLU A 122 -19.23 -8.10 28.05
C GLU A 122 -18.13 -7.20 28.61
N ALA A 123 -17.08 -6.94 27.83
CA ALA A 123 -15.99 -6.03 28.17
C ALA A 123 -16.29 -4.55 27.84
N ARG A 124 -17.42 -4.27 27.19
CA ARG A 124 -17.94 -2.92 26.93
C ARG A 124 -18.86 -2.55 28.09
N THR A 125 -18.41 -1.64 28.93
CA THR A 125 -19.31 -1.03 29.92
C THR A 125 -20.34 -0.20 29.16
N GLN A 126 -21.64 -0.49 29.36
CA GLN A 126 -22.71 0.35 28.80
C GLN A 126 -22.58 1.73 29.45
N THR A 127 -22.16 2.70 28.66
CA THR A 127 -22.08 4.10 29.07
C THR A 127 -23.45 4.61 29.51
N VAL A 128 -23.43 5.55 30.44
CA VAL A 128 -24.55 6.32 31.00
C VAL A 128 -25.63 6.60 29.95
N PRO A 129 -26.92 6.40 30.25
CA PRO A 129 -28.00 6.70 29.31
C PRO A 129 -27.89 8.15 28.83
N ALA A 130 -27.74 8.34 27.54
CA ALA A 130 -27.75 9.66 26.94
C ALA A 130 -29.07 10.35 27.31
N THR A 131 -28.99 11.51 27.95
CA THR A 131 -30.16 12.33 28.32
C THR A 131 -30.70 13.15 27.14
N GLU A 132 -30.17 12.96 25.94
CA GLU A 132 -30.68 13.57 24.72
C GLU A 132 -31.06 12.50 23.68
N PRO A 133 -32.14 12.72 22.89
CA PRO A 133 -32.57 11.77 21.89
C PRO A 133 -31.45 11.57 20.86
N GLU A 134 -31.01 10.30 20.71
CA GLU A 134 -30.12 9.87 19.64
C GLU A 134 -30.74 10.25 18.28
N GLU A 135 -30.26 11.31 17.67
CA GLU A 135 -30.32 11.39 16.21
C GLU A 135 -29.53 10.19 15.69
N GLU A 136 -30.19 9.32 14.94
CA GLU A 136 -29.65 8.08 14.38
C GLU A 136 -28.33 8.36 13.64
N ARG A 137 -27.20 8.27 14.34
CA ARG A 137 -25.89 8.26 13.69
C ARG A 137 -25.79 6.94 12.90
N PRO A 138 -25.54 6.99 11.59
CA PRO A 138 -25.46 5.78 10.79
C PRO A 138 -24.22 4.97 11.21
N ASN A 139 -24.43 4.01 12.09
CA ASN A 139 -23.40 3.09 12.55
C ASN A 139 -23.09 2.08 11.42
N ALA A 140 -22.15 2.45 10.54
CA ALA A 140 -21.80 1.68 9.35
C ALA A 140 -21.29 0.26 9.65
N GLN A 141 -20.87 0.00 10.90
CA GLN A 141 -20.45 -1.33 11.37
C GLN A 141 -21.59 -2.15 12.00
N GLY A 142 -22.75 -1.55 12.29
CA GLY A 142 -23.85 -2.19 13.03
C GLY A 142 -24.71 -3.15 12.21
N SER A 143 -24.81 -3.01 10.89
CA SER A 143 -25.68 -3.90 10.11
C SER A 143 -25.01 -5.26 9.86
N VAL A 144 -25.78 -6.35 9.92
CA VAL A 144 -25.31 -7.71 9.60
C VAL A 144 -24.65 -7.75 8.21
N ALA A 145 -25.21 -7.03 7.26
CA ALA A 145 -24.67 -6.95 5.90
C ALA A 145 -23.33 -6.18 5.85
N GLY A 146 -23.16 -5.12 6.64
CA GLY A 146 -21.88 -4.42 6.78
C GLY A 146 -20.77 -5.33 7.33
N LYS A 147 -21.09 -6.11 8.36
CA LYS A 147 -20.16 -7.11 8.95
C LYS A 147 -19.79 -8.20 7.94
N LEU A 148 -20.76 -8.70 7.16
CA LEU A 148 -20.51 -9.70 6.12
C LEU A 148 -19.64 -9.14 5.00
N LEU A 149 -19.87 -7.89 4.58
CA LEU A 149 -19.05 -7.22 3.57
C LEU A 149 -17.62 -6.99 4.04
N HIS A 150 -17.46 -6.50 5.28
CA HIS A 150 -16.15 -6.32 5.91
C HIS A 150 -15.39 -7.66 5.92
N ARG A 151 -16.05 -8.73 6.39
CA ARG A 151 -15.47 -10.08 6.41
C ARG A 151 -15.12 -10.57 5.00
N PHE A 152 -16.00 -10.37 4.01
CA PHE A 152 -15.70 -10.74 2.62
C PHE A 152 -14.47 -10.01 2.09
N PHE A 153 -14.36 -8.71 2.35
CA PHE A 153 -13.25 -7.88 1.89
C PHE A 153 -11.91 -8.28 2.52
N PHE A 154 -11.87 -8.39 3.86
CA PHE A 154 -10.62 -8.64 4.59
C PHE A 154 -10.23 -10.13 4.64
N ASP A 155 -11.18 -11.06 4.80
CA ASP A 155 -10.84 -12.48 4.96
C ASP A 155 -10.69 -13.21 3.63
N TYR A 156 -11.43 -12.80 2.60
CA TYR A 156 -11.51 -13.56 1.35
C TYR A 156 -10.97 -12.80 0.14
N MET A 157 -11.35 -11.54 -0.07
CA MET A 157 -10.99 -10.81 -1.28
C MET A 157 -9.51 -10.41 -1.28
N LEU A 158 -9.06 -9.62 -0.31
CA LEU A 158 -7.68 -9.11 -0.29
C LEU A 158 -6.61 -10.21 -0.22
N PRO A 159 -6.79 -11.31 0.58
CA PRO A 159 -5.80 -12.38 0.64
C PRO A 159 -5.77 -13.33 -0.56
N SER A 160 -6.78 -13.27 -1.43
CA SER A 160 -6.97 -14.25 -2.52
C SER A 160 -6.88 -13.58 -3.88
N ARG A 161 -5.77 -13.77 -4.60
CA ARG A 161 -5.60 -13.27 -5.97
C ARG A 161 -6.74 -13.70 -6.92
N PRO A 162 -7.21 -14.96 -6.94
CA PRO A 162 -8.32 -15.34 -7.81
C PRO A 162 -9.60 -14.54 -7.53
N ILE A 163 -9.93 -14.31 -6.26
CA ILE A 163 -11.14 -13.55 -5.88
C ILE A 163 -10.98 -12.07 -6.24
N THR A 164 -9.82 -11.46 -5.94
CA THR A 164 -9.55 -10.08 -6.38
C THR A 164 -9.62 -9.96 -7.90
N THR A 165 -9.04 -10.89 -8.65
CA THR A 165 -9.10 -10.90 -10.11
C THR A 165 -10.55 -10.96 -10.60
N LEU A 166 -11.38 -11.84 -10.04
CA LEU A 166 -12.79 -11.94 -10.41
C LEU A 166 -13.56 -10.64 -10.16
N VAL A 167 -13.40 -10.04 -8.96
CA VAL A 167 -14.07 -8.79 -8.58
C VAL A 167 -13.64 -7.65 -9.50
N PHE A 168 -12.34 -7.47 -9.71
CA PHE A 168 -11.83 -6.40 -10.57
C PHE A 168 -12.13 -6.62 -12.06
N SER A 169 -12.18 -7.88 -12.53
CA SER A 169 -12.61 -8.20 -13.90
C SER A 169 -14.07 -7.84 -14.13
N GLY A 170 -14.95 -8.16 -13.17
CA GLY A 170 -16.35 -7.73 -13.22
C GLY A 170 -16.48 -6.20 -13.30
N LEU A 171 -15.68 -5.48 -12.54
CA LEU A 171 -15.64 -4.02 -12.57
C LEU A 171 -15.12 -3.47 -13.91
N LYS A 172 -14.05 -4.06 -14.46
CA LYS A 172 -13.55 -3.68 -15.82
C LYS A 172 -14.59 -3.95 -16.90
N ILE A 173 -15.35 -5.06 -16.82
CA ILE A 173 -16.48 -5.34 -17.72
C ILE A 173 -17.53 -4.25 -17.60
N TYR A 174 -17.95 -3.88 -16.38
CA TYR A 174 -18.89 -2.79 -16.14
C TYR A 174 -18.43 -1.47 -16.79
N GLN A 175 -17.15 -1.13 -16.67
CA GLN A 175 -16.57 0.09 -17.25
C GLN A 175 -16.51 0.03 -18.79
N ARG A 176 -16.06 -1.10 -19.37
CA ARG A 176 -15.83 -1.24 -20.83
C ARG A 176 -17.10 -1.51 -21.63
N SER A 177 -18.11 -2.15 -21.03
CA SER A 177 -19.40 -2.43 -21.70
C SER A 177 -20.26 -1.21 -21.97
N GLY A 178 -19.90 -0.03 -21.43
CA GLY A 178 -20.71 1.17 -21.49
C GLY A 178 -21.81 1.24 -20.42
N LEU A 179 -21.99 0.19 -19.61
CA LEU A 179 -22.95 0.17 -18.50
C LEU A 179 -22.66 1.29 -17.48
N GLN A 180 -21.38 1.60 -17.26
CA GLN A 180 -20.97 2.72 -16.41
C GLN A 180 -21.49 4.06 -16.96
N LYS A 181 -21.33 4.31 -18.26
CA LYS A 181 -21.83 5.54 -18.90
C LYS A 181 -23.35 5.62 -18.81
N LEU A 182 -24.03 4.51 -19.07
CA LEU A 182 -25.49 4.42 -18.97
C LEU A 182 -25.95 4.68 -17.52
N ALA A 183 -25.34 4.02 -16.54
CA ALA A 183 -25.71 4.18 -15.14
C ALA A 183 -25.52 5.62 -14.63
N ARG A 184 -24.46 6.30 -15.09
CA ARG A 184 -24.21 7.72 -14.78
C ARG A 184 -25.21 8.65 -15.47
N SER A 185 -25.46 8.44 -16.78
CA SER A 185 -26.36 9.32 -17.56
C SER A 185 -27.82 9.19 -17.16
N THR A 186 -28.24 8.04 -16.64
CA THR A 186 -29.62 7.78 -16.18
C THR A 186 -29.84 8.10 -14.70
N GLY A 187 -28.78 8.49 -13.95
CA GLY A 187 -28.88 8.68 -12.50
C GLY A 187 -29.07 7.40 -11.69
N LEU A 188 -28.89 6.22 -12.33
CA LEU A 188 -29.09 4.93 -11.67
C LEU A 188 -28.17 4.74 -10.46
N ILE A 189 -26.95 5.28 -10.52
CA ILE A 189 -26.01 5.26 -9.40
C ILE A 189 -26.53 6.10 -8.23
N ASP A 190 -27.17 7.24 -8.51
CA ASP A 190 -27.73 8.12 -7.49
C ASP A 190 -28.89 7.42 -6.79
N VAL A 191 -29.80 6.83 -7.55
CA VAL A 191 -30.93 6.03 -7.02
C VAL A 191 -30.40 4.84 -6.21
N ALA A 192 -29.41 4.08 -6.73
CA ALA A 192 -28.82 2.94 -6.01
C ALA A 192 -28.12 3.38 -4.72
N ASN A 193 -27.53 4.57 -4.71
CA ASN A 193 -26.86 5.15 -3.54
C ASN A 193 -27.84 5.60 -2.44
N GLU A 194 -29.09 5.90 -2.79
CA GLU A 194 -30.16 6.28 -1.86
C GLU A 194 -30.97 5.10 -1.32
N LEU A 195 -30.88 3.93 -2.00
CA LEU A 195 -31.60 2.74 -1.54
C LEU A 195 -31.12 2.31 -0.14
N PRO A 196 -32.03 1.82 0.73
CA PRO A 196 -31.69 1.36 2.07
C PRO A 196 -30.95 0.02 2.02
N THR A 197 -29.72 0.07 1.54
CA THR A 197 -28.78 -1.05 1.44
C THR A 197 -27.58 -0.78 2.36
N PRO A 198 -26.75 -1.80 2.66
CA PRO A 198 -25.50 -1.60 3.40
C PRO A 198 -24.53 -0.59 2.74
N PHE A 199 -24.80 -0.23 1.48
CA PHE A 199 -24.01 0.69 0.66
C PHE A 199 -24.66 2.07 0.54
N GLN A 200 -25.76 2.35 1.25
CA GLN A 200 -26.41 3.64 1.20
C GLN A 200 -25.41 4.78 1.47
N GLY A 201 -25.38 5.76 0.59
CA GLY A 201 -24.42 6.87 0.65
C GLY A 201 -22.99 6.55 0.25
N LYS A 202 -22.62 5.27 -0.02
CA LYS A 202 -21.23 4.82 -0.17
C LYS A 202 -20.85 4.29 -1.55
N LEU A 203 -21.78 4.23 -2.51
CA LEU A 203 -21.52 3.66 -3.84
C LEU A 203 -20.82 4.61 -4.80
N LYS A 204 -21.07 5.91 -4.69
CA LYS A 204 -20.54 6.92 -5.63
C LYS A 204 -19.00 7.00 -5.59
N LEU A 205 -18.42 7.05 -4.40
CA LEU A 205 -16.99 7.26 -4.27
C LEU A 205 -16.15 6.07 -4.80
N PRO A 206 -16.40 4.81 -4.43
CA PRO A 206 -15.72 3.68 -5.03
C PRO A 206 -15.86 3.66 -6.56
N GLU A 207 -17.03 4.00 -7.10
CA GLU A 207 -17.27 4.07 -8.53
C GLU A 207 -16.44 5.17 -9.20
N GLN A 208 -16.29 6.33 -8.60
CA GLN A 208 -15.47 7.43 -9.08
C GLN A 208 -13.95 7.13 -9.00
N LEU A 209 -13.51 6.49 -7.93
CA LEU A 209 -12.13 6.08 -7.74
C LEU A 209 -11.66 5.06 -8.78
N MET A 210 -12.55 4.15 -9.20
CA MET A 210 -12.22 3.03 -10.06
C MET A 210 -12.14 3.33 -11.56
N ASN A 211 -12.25 4.60 -11.98
CA ASN A 211 -12.18 4.99 -13.39
C ASN A 211 -10.83 4.69 -14.06
N SER A 212 -9.81 4.34 -13.29
CA SER A 212 -8.42 4.21 -13.74
C SER A 212 -7.96 2.76 -13.85
N ALA A 213 -8.86 1.77 -13.75
CA ALA A 213 -8.44 0.36 -13.85
C ALA A 213 -7.94 0.02 -15.26
N SER A 214 -6.62 -0.03 -15.42
CA SER A 214 -5.93 -0.39 -16.66
C SER A 214 -5.74 -1.91 -16.81
N GLY A 215 -5.31 -2.34 -17.99
CA GLY A 215 -4.89 -3.72 -18.28
C GLY A 215 -6.02 -4.70 -18.61
N ASP A 216 -5.66 -5.96 -18.81
CA ASP A 216 -6.56 -7.05 -19.26
C ASP A 216 -7.66 -7.38 -18.25
N LEU A 217 -8.77 -7.99 -18.74
CA LEU A 217 -9.88 -8.43 -17.89
C LEU A 217 -9.42 -9.48 -16.89
N PHE A 218 -8.71 -10.50 -17.36
CA PHE A 218 -8.14 -11.56 -16.54
C PHE A 218 -6.63 -11.59 -16.79
N PRO A 219 -5.86 -10.77 -16.06
CA PRO A 219 -4.42 -10.70 -16.29
C PRO A 219 -3.74 -12.00 -15.88
N ASP A 220 -2.86 -12.49 -16.75
CA ASP A 220 -1.96 -13.60 -16.42
C ASP A 220 -1.09 -13.28 -15.21
N LEU A 221 -0.38 -14.26 -14.68
CA LEU A 221 0.66 -13.99 -13.67
C LEU A 221 1.80 -13.17 -14.31
N LEU A 222 2.41 -12.29 -13.54
CA LEU A 222 3.68 -11.70 -13.92
C LEU A 222 4.73 -12.80 -14.10
N PRO A 223 5.71 -12.66 -15.01
CA PRO A 223 6.78 -13.62 -15.14
C PRO A 223 7.47 -13.88 -13.80
N GLU A 224 7.60 -15.15 -13.41
CA GLU A 224 8.24 -15.51 -12.13
C GLU A 224 9.70 -15.05 -12.08
N ILE A 225 10.41 -15.15 -13.20
CA ILE A 225 11.79 -14.72 -13.34
C ILE A 225 11.94 -13.84 -14.56
N THR A 226 12.43 -12.62 -14.37
CA THR A 226 12.84 -11.72 -15.46
C THR A 226 14.35 -11.50 -15.36
N SER A 227 15.06 -11.85 -16.42
CA SER A 227 16.52 -11.71 -16.47
C SER A 227 16.96 -10.25 -16.49
N ALA A 228 18.12 -9.98 -15.89
CA ALA A 228 18.76 -8.67 -15.99
C ALA A 228 19.13 -8.35 -17.44
N ILE A 229 19.01 -7.09 -17.84
CA ILE A 229 19.56 -6.58 -19.07
C ILE A 229 21.05 -6.26 -18.82
N GLY A 230 21.92 -6.91 -19.55
CA GLY A 230 23.38 -6.83 -19.36
C GLY A 230 23.89 -7.72 -18.21
N VAL A 231 24.87 -7.21 -17.45
CA VAL A 231 25.47 -7.95 -16.35
C VAL A 231 24.56 -7.93 -15.12
N ARG A 232 24.24 -9.12 -14.58
CA ARG A 232 23.47 -9.22 -13.34
C ARG A 232 24.28 -8.69 -12.16
N ARG A 233 23.74 -7.65 -11.50
CA ARG A 233 24.30 -7.01 -10.31
C ARG A 233 23.63 -7.51 -9.03
N TYR A 234 22.31 -7.72 -9.08
CA TYR A 234 21.48 -8.11 -7.94
C TYR A 234 20.43 -9.13 -8.36
N ARG A 235 19.97 -9.92 -7.40
CA ARG A 235 18.78 -10.76 -7.49
C ARG A 235 17.74 -10.19 -6.53
N VAL A 236 16.64 -9.65 -7.06
CA VAL A 236 15.65 -8.94 -6.25
C VAL A 236 14.28 -9.64 -6.30
N GLY A 237 13.63 -9.79 -5.15
CA GLY A 237 12.25 -10.20 -5.06
C GLY A 237 11.35 -8.99 -5.29
N PHE A 238 10.36 -9.10 -6.17
CA PHE A 238 9.40 -8.03 -6.44
C PHE A 238 8.03 -8.35 -5.84
N VAL A 239 7.51 -7.44 -5.01
CA VAL A 239 6.19 -7.54 -4.41
C VAL A 239 5.17 -6.90 -5.35
N SER A 240 4.33 -7.73 -5.99
CA SER A 240 3.31 -7.25 -6.95
C SER A 240 2.12 -6.56 -6.26
N GLY A 241 1.88 -6.86 -4.98
CA GLY A 241 0.75 -6.32 -4.22
C GLY A 241 -0.62 -6.85 -4.69
N CYS A 242 -1.67 -6.56 -3.93
CA CYS A 242 -3.03 -6.98 -4.29
C CYS A 242 -3.70 -5.97 -5.24
N ILE A 243 -3.79 -4.69 -4.85
CA ILE A 243 -4.41 -3.63 -5.66
C ILE A 243 -3.52 -3.26 -6.85
N MET A 244 -2.20 -3.18 -6.64
CA MET A 244 -1.25 -2.88 -7.71
C MET A 244 -1.32 -3.90 -8.85
N ASP A 245 -1.45 -5.20 -8.54
CA ASP A 245 -1.54 -6.25 -9.55
C ASP A 245 -2.84 -6.21 -10.37
N GLN A 246 -3.93 -5.68 -9.80
CA GLN A 246 -5.24 -5.66 -10.46
C GLN A 246 -5.56 -4.33 -11.16
N VAL A 247 -5.17 -3.21 -10.55
CA VAL A 247 -5.54 -1.86 -11.01
C VAL A 247 -4.40 -1.18 -11.75
N PHE A 248 -3.17 -1.39 -11.31
CA PHE A 248 -1.97 -0.72 -11.80
C PHE A 248 -0.90 -1.72 -12.26
N ARG A 249 -1.33 -2.74 -12.96
CA ARG A 249 -0.44 -3.79 -13.46
C ARG A 249 0.65 -3.25 -14.38
N ASP A 250 0.33 -2.28 -15.21
CA ASP A 250 1.27 -1.57 -16.07
C ASP A 250 2.44 -0.96 -15.30
N ILE A 251 2.18 -0.46 -14.07
CA ILE A 251 3.22 0.05 -13.17
C ILE A 251 4.11 -1.09 -12.65
N ASN A 252 3.53 -2.25 -12.34
CA ASN A 252 4.31 -3.42 -11.94
C ASN A 252 5.23 -3.90 -13.07
N GLU A 253 4.70 -3.97 -14.28
CA GLU A 253 5.46 -4.33 -15.47
C GLU A 253 6.57 -3.32 -15.78
N ALA A 254 6.29 -2.02 -15.69
CA ALA A 254 7.28 -0.96 -15.79
C ALA A 254 8.38 -1.10 -14.70
N SER A 255 7.97 -1.40 -13.46
CA SER A 255 8.90 -1.62 -12.35
C SER A 255 9.86 -2.78 -12.63
N ILE A 256 9.35 -3.89 -13.14
CA ILE A 256 10.14 -5.09 -13.48
C ILE A 256 11.11 -4.75 -14.63
N ARG A 257 10.65 -4.05 -15.69
CA ARG A 257 11.51 -3.65 -16.81
C ARG A 257 12.63 -2.71 -16.36
N VAL A 258 12.30 -1.71 -15.54
CA VAL A 258 13.28 -0.75 -15.03
C VAL A 258 14.31 -1.43 -14.12
N LEU A 259 13.90 -2.34 -13.26
CA LEU A 259 14.83 -3.12 -12.43
C LEU A 259 15.75 -3.97 -13.31
N ALA A 260 15.20 -4.66 -14.31
CA ALA A 260 15.98 -5.45 -15.26
C ALA A 260 16.97 -4.58 -16.05
N ALA A 261 16.55 -3.38 -16.51
CA ALA A 261 17.38 -2.39 -17.19
C ALA A 261 18.58 -1.91 -16.37
N ASN A 262 18.47 -2.00 -15.03
CA ASN A 262 19.54 -1.62 -14.10
C ASN A 262 20.29 -2.82 -13.51
N GLY A 263 20.30 -3.95 -14.21
CA GLY A 263 21.10 -5.12 -13.87
C GLY A 263 20.51 -6.00 -12.76
N CYS A 264 19.18 -5.97 -12.56
CA CYS A 264 18.53 -6.85 -11.60
C CYS A 264 17.88 -8.06 -12.28
N GLU A 265 18.18 -9.26 -11.78
CA GLU A 265 17.32 -10.42 -12.01
C GLU A 265 16.12 -10.28 -11.07
N VAL A 266 14.92 -10.15 -11.63
CA VAL A 266 13.70 -9.88 -10.87
C VAL A 266 12.91 -11.17 -10.68
N ILE A 267 12.68 -11.51 -9.42
CA ILE A 267 11.87 -12.67 -9.00
C ILE A 267 10.50 -12.16 -8.55
N THR A 268 9.45 -12.63 -9.17
CA THR A 268 8.05 -12.31 -8.81
C THR A 268 7.33 -13.60 -8.42
N PRO A 269 7.43 -14.03 -7.15
CA PRO A 269 6.84 -15.30 -6.71
C PRO A 269 5.33 -15.34 -6.97
N PRO A 270 4.79 -16.34 -7.66
CA PRO A 270 3.35 -16.44 -7.94
C PRO A 270 2.51 -16.71 -6.68
N GLN A 271 3.11 -17.22 -5.62
CA GLN A 271 2.45 -17.55 -4.34
C GLN A 271 2.40 -16.38 -3.35
N GLN A 272 2.99 -15.22 -3.68
CA GLN A 272 2.96 -14.05 -2.81
C GLN A 272 1.53 -13.58 -2.53
N ASN A 273 1.34 -12.93 -1.39
CA ASN A 273 0.05 -12.50 -0.91
C ASN A 273 -0.02 -10.97 -0.70
N CYS A 274 -1.20 -10.49 -0.29
CA CYS A 274 -1.35 -9.13 0.21
C CYS A 274 -0.32 -8.85 1.33
N CYS A 275 0.24 -7.63 1.35
CA CYS A 275 1.19 -7.22 2.39
C CYS A 275 0.57 -7.11 3.80
N GLY A 276 -0.76 -7.13 3.91
CA GLY A 276 -1.47 -7.00 5.19
C GLY A 276 -1.69 -5.55 5.67
N ALA A 277 -1.21 -4.53 4.94
CA ALA A 277 -1.32 -3.14 5.38
C ALA A 277 -2.75 -2.70 5.70
N LEU A 278 -3.71 -2.97 4.82
CA LEU A 278 -5.11 -2.62 5.05
C LEU A 278 -5.71 -3.35 6.26
N HIS A 279 -5.28 -4.58 6.52
CA HIS A 279 -5.71 -5.34 7.70
C HIS A 279 -5.22 -4.67 8.98
N VAL A 280 -3.92 -4.38 9.07
CA VAL A 280 -3.32 -3.77 10.26
C VAL A 280 -3.91 -2.37 10.50
N HIS A 281 -4.01 -1.55 9.46
CA HIS A 281 -4.62 -0.22 9.56
C HIS A 281 -6.10 -0.25 9.94
N GLY A 282 -6.81 -1.33 9.62
CA GLY A 282 -8.21 -1.57 10.00
C GLY A 282 -8.41 -2.23 11.37
N GLY A 283 -7.32 -2.54 12.10
CA GLY A 283 -7.40 -3.24 13.39
C GLY A 283 -7.41 -4.77 13.30
N GLU A 284 -7.40 -5.36 12.09
CA GLU A 284 -7.33 -6.81 11.86
C GLU A 284 -5.86 -7.31 11.91
N ALA A 285 -5.15 -6.94 12.99
CA ALA A 285 -3.72 -7.19 13.12
C ALA A 285 -3.36 -8.68 13.11
N ALA A 286 -4.21 -9.55 13.69
CA ALA A 286 -4.00 -10.99 13.66
C ALA A 286 -3.92 -11.52 12.20
N ARG A 287 -4.84 -11.05 11.35
CA ARG A 287 -4.85 -11.42 9.93
C ARG A 287 -3.64 -10.83 9.18
N GLY A 288 -3.26 -9.59 9.53
CA GLY A 288 -2.03 -8.98 9.03
C GLY A 288 -0.78 -9.81 9.34
N ARG A 289 -0.66 -10.33 10.57
CA ARG A 289 0.45 -11.22 10.98
C ARG A 289 0.47 -12.54 10.20
N GLU A 290 -0.67 -13.16 9.93
CA GLU A 290 -0.74 -14.36 9.08
C GLU A 290 -0.25 -14.10 7.65
N LEU A 291 -0.65 -12.97 7.05
CA LEU A 291 -0.20 -12.59 5.72
C LEU A 291 1.30 -12.30 5.69
N ALA A 292 1.83 -11.66 6.74
CA ALA A 292 3.26 -11.43 6.89
C ALA A 292 4.06 -12.74 6.90
N LYS A 293 3.62 -13.73 7.71
CA LYS A 293 4.24 -15.06 7.75
C LYS A 293 4.29 -15.73 6.38
N ARG A 294 3.16 -15.72 5.65
CA ARG A 294 3.08 -16.31 4.31
C ARG A 294 4.02 -15.62 3.32
N ASN A 295 4.15 -14.29 3.37
CA ASN A 295 5.09 -13.57 2.51
C ASN A 295 6.53 -13.89 2.87
N ILE A 296 6.89 -13.98 4.15
CA ILE A 296 8.22 -14.40 4.59
C ILE A 296 8.54 -15.79 4.03
N ASP A 297 7.66 -16.78 4.27
CA ASP A 297 7.82 -18.15 3.79
C ASP A 297 8.00 -18.22 2.26
N THR A 298 7.28 -17.36 1.53
CA THR A 298 7.33 -17.31 0.07
C THR A 298 8.66 -16.76 -0.43
N PHE A 299 9.09 -15.59 0.06
CA PHE A 299 10.28 -14.91 -0.47
C PHE A 299 11.60 -15.54 -0.03
N GLU A 300 11.66 -16.19 1.13
CA GLU A 300 12.86 -16.90 1.61
C GLU A 300 13.32 -18.01 0.67
N GLN A 301 12.39 -18.62 -0.08
CA GLN A 301 12.70 -19.71 -1.02
C GLN A 301 13.59 -19.27 -2.19
N TYR A 302 13.66 -17.96 -2.47
CA TYR A 302 14.32 -17.43 -3.68
C TYR A 302 15.69 -16.81 -3.45
N ASN A 303 16.17 -16.72 -2.20
CA ASN A 303 17.50 -16.15 -1.85
C ASN A 303 17.74 -14.77 -2.51
N CYS A 304 16.78 -13.85 -2.40
CA CYS A 304 16.92 -12.51 -2.94
C CYS A 304 17.84 -11.64 -2.05
N ASP A 305 18.62 -10.78 -2.69
CA ASP A 305 19.47 -9.78 -2.01
C ASP A 305 18.59 -8.71 -1.35
N PHE A 306 17.57 -8.25 -2.09
CA PHE A 306 16.58 -7.27 -1.64
C PHE A 306 15.17 -7.69 -2.02
N ILE A 307 14.18 -7.09 -1.35
CA ILE A 307 12.76 -7.25 -1.65
C ILE A 307 12.23 -5.87 -2.02
N ILE A 308 11.80 -5.70 -3.27
CA ILE A 308 11.43 -4.41 -3.84
C ILE A 308 9.92 -4.28 -3.90
N ILE A 309 9.43 -3.10 -3.50
CA ILE A 309 8.03 -2.71 -3.56
C ILE A 309 7.89 -1.33 -4.19
N ASN A 310 6.85 -1.12 -5.01
CA ASN A 310 6.51 0.14 -5.66
C ASN A 310 5.28 0.82 -5.06
N SER A 311 4.86 0.43 -3.86
CA SER A 311 3.68 0.97 -3.17
C SER A 311 4.06 1.39 -1.76
N ALA A 312 3.97 2.69 -1.47
CA ALA A 312 4.40 3.28 -0.21
C ALA A 312 3.71 2.68 1.02
N GLY A 313 2.39 2.44 0.96
CA GLY A 313 1.64 1.83 2.06
C GLY A 313 2.07 0.39 2.33
N CYS A 314 2.20 -0.41 1.27
CA CYS A 314 2.72 -1.77 1.39
C CYS A 314 4.15 -1.79 1.93
N GLY A 315 5.02 -0.93 1.41
CA GLY A 315 6.42 -0.84 1.81
C GLY A 315 6.60 -0.50 3.29
N SER A 316 5.78 0.42 3.81
CA SER A 316 5.80 0.76 5.23
C SER A 316 5.51 -0.47 6.10
N THR A 317 4.46 -1.22 5.76
CA THR A 317 4.06 -2.41 6.53
C THR A 317 5.05 -3.57 6.36
N LEU A 318 5.58 -3.82 5.16
CA LEU A 318 6.61 -4.84 4.93
C LEU A 318 7.88 -4.58 5.75
N LYS A 319 8.28 -3.32 5.91
CA LYS A 319 9.41 -2.91 6.75
C LYS A 319 9.13 -3.06 8.25
N GLU A 320 7.87 -3.19 8.65
CA GLU A 320 7.43 -3.33 10.05
C GLU A 320 7.01 -4.78 10.40
N TYR A 321 7.27 -5.76 9.53
CA TYR A 321 7.02 -7.17 9.86
C TYR A 321 7.81 -7.65 11.09
N ASP A 322 9.02 -7.11 11.30
CA ASP A 322 9.82 -7.32 12.51
C ASP A 322 9.07 -6.93 13.79
N TYR A 323 8.42 -5.76 13.78
CA TYR A 323 7.59 -5.29 14.88
C TYR A 323 6.31 -6.13 15.02
N MET A 324 5.64 -6.45 13.92
CA MET A 324 4.37 -7.20 13.91
C MET A 324 4.53 -8.62 14.45
N LEU A 325 5.68 -9.25 14.23
CA LEU A 325 5.97 -10.66 14.58
C LEU A 325 7.02 -10.78 15.70
N ARG A 326 7.33 -9.68 16.41
CA ARG A 326 8.38 -9.65 17.46
C ARG A 326 8.16 -10.65 18.59
N ASP A 327 6.90 -10.96 18.88
CA ASP A 327 6.50 -11.86 19.96
C ASP A 327 6.27 -13.32 19.47
N ASP A 328 6.52 -13.60 18.19
CA ASP A 328 6.38 -14.94 17.61
C ASP A 328 7.75 -15.66 17.58
N PRO A 329 7.95 -16.69 18.42
CA PRO A 329 9.26 -17.34 18.52
C PRO A 329 9.77 -17.96 17.20
N ALA A 330 8.85 -18.35 16.30
CA ALA A 330 9.20 -18.99 15.04
C ALA A 330 9.51 -17.96 13.94
N TYR A 331 9.02 -16.73 14.07
CA TYR A 331 9.10 -15.73 12.99
C TYR A 331 9.87 -14.46 13.36
N ALA A 332 10.13 -14.14 14.62
CA ALA A 332 10.76 -12.87 15.03
C ALA A 332 12.06 -12.57 14.28
N GLU A 333 13.04 -13.48 14.27
CA GLU A 333 14.31 -13.28 13.57
C GLU A 333 14.17 -13.34 12.04
N ARG A 334 13.28 -14.17 11.53
CA ARG A 334 12.96 -14.26 10.10
C ARG A 334 12.33 -12.96 9.60
N ALA A 335 11.36 -12.42 10.35
CA ALA A 335 10.71 -11.15 10.07
C ALA A 335 11.71 -9.99 10.06
N LYS A 336 12.64 -9.96 11.01
CA LYS A 336 13.73 -8.97 11.07
C LYS A 336 14.62 -9.04 9.84
N THR A 337 15.03 -10.25 9.44
CA THR A 337 15.83 -10.48 8.24
C THR A 337 15.07 -10.03 6.98
N PHE A 338 13.77 -10.36 6.87
CA PHE A 338 12.92 -9.96 5.78
C PHE A 338 12.78 -8.44 5.70
N SER A 339 12.39 -7.78 6.80
CA SER A 339 12.16 -6.33 6.85
C SER A 339 13.40 -5.52 6.46
N HIS A 340 14.60 -5.96 6.85
CA HIS A 340 15.87 -5.34 6.47
C HIS A 340 16.15 -5.40 4.96
N LYS A 341 15.67 -6.44 4.27
CA LYS A 341 15.82 -6.58 2.82
C LYS A 341 14.82 -5.73 2.04
N VAL A 342 13.73 -5.29 2.68
CA VAL A 342 12.67 -4.52 2.00
C VAL A 342 13.15 -3.12 1.64
N LYS A 343 13.01 -2.76 0.37
CA LYS A 343 13.33 -1.43 -0.17
C LYS A 343 12.17 -0.93 -1.03
N ASP A 344 11.81 0.36 -0.86
CA ASP A 344 11.01 1.03 -1.88
C ASP A 344 11.80 1.09 -3.19
N ILE A 345 11.11 0.98 -4.32
CA ILE A 345 11.77 0.98 -5.63
C ILE A 345 12.57 2.26 -5.87
N SER A 346 12.07 3.41 -5.37
CA SER A 346 12.79 4.69 -5.49
C SER A 346 14.02 4.73 -4.58
N GLU A 347 13.91 4.17 -3.38
CA GLU A 347 15.03 4.04 -2.44
C GLU A 347 16.14 3.17 -3.04
N PHE A 348 15.76 2.02 -3.60
CA PHE A 348 16.70 1.08 -4.18
C PHE A 348 17.40 1.66 -5.42
N LEU A 349 16.64 2.18 -6.38
CA LEU A 349 17.19 2.70 -7.64
C LEU A 349 18.05 3.95 -7.44
N ALA A 350 17.69 4.84 -6.51
CA ALA A 350 18.49 6.03 -6.20
C ALA A 350 19.87 5.69 -5.60
N GLY A 351 20.02 4.49 -5.04
CA GLY A 351 21.31 3.96 -4.57
C GLY A 351 22.18 3.33 -5.66
N LEU A 352 21.67 3.25 -6.90
CA LEU A 352 22.40 2.64 -8.03
C LEU A 352 22.94 3.69 -9.00
N THR A 353 24.01 3.34 -9.72
CA THR A 353 24.31 4.00 -10.99
C THR A 353 23.33 3.47 -12.02
N LEU A 354 22.40 4.34 -12.45
CA LEU A 354 21.38 3.98 -13.42
C LEU A 354 21.98 3.76 -14.81
N ASN A 355 21.31 2.93 -15.61
CA ASN A 355 21.66 2.78 -17.03
C ASN A 355 21.53 4.15 -17.73
N PRO A 356 22.57 4.63 -18.41
CA PRO A 356 22.56 5.97 -19.01
C PRO A 356 21.72 6.06 -20.30
N GLN A 357 21.27 4.94 -20.86
CA GLN A 357 20.56 4.91 -22.13
C GLN A 357 19.08 5.32 -21.95
N MET A 358 18.86 6.61 -21.73
CA MET A 358 17.56 7.24 -21.58
C MET A 358 17.29 8.18 -22.73
N GLY A 359 16.07 8.18 -23.28
CA GLY A 359 15.55 9.23 -24.14
C GLY A 359 15.08 10.44 -23.35
N GLU A 360 14.83 11.55 -24.05
CA GLU A 360 14.41 12.81 -23.43
C GLU A 360 12.89 12.85 -23.22
N ILE A 361 12.46 13.25 -22.02
CA ILE A 361 11.06 13.48 -21.66
C ILE A 361 10.86 14.96 -21.34
N SER A 362 10.48 15.76 -22.34
CA SER A 362 10.24 17.20 -22.19
C SER A 362 8.86 17.47 -21.59
N ARG A 363 8.71 17.26 -20.27
CA ARG A 363 7.46 17.50 -19.49
C ARG A 363 7.74 18.10 -18.13
N THR A 364 6.75 18.86 -17.63
CA THR A 364 6.77 19.41 -16.27
C THR A 364 6.04 18.47 -15.32
N VAL A 365 6.71 18.06 -14.26
CA VAL A 365 6.22 17.10 -13.26
C VAL A 365 6.24 17.74 -11.88
N ALA A 366 5.12 17.67 -11.14
CA ALA A 366 5.10 17.93 -9.71
C ALA A 366 5.04 16.61 -8.95
N TYR A 367 5.74 16.51 -7.82
CA TYR A 367 5.80 15.29 -7.03
C TYR A 367 4.99 15.43 -5.75
N HIS A 368 4.04 14.50 -5.55
CA HIS A 368 3.32 14.33 -4.29
C HIS A 368 4.01 13.26 -3.43
N ASP A 369 4.45 13.66 -2.24
CA ASP A 369 5.06 12.76 -1.26
C ASP A 369 3.97 11.88 -0.62
N ALA A 370 3.88 10.62 -1.02
CA ALA A 370 2.98 9.69 -0.36
C ALA A 370 3.35 9.58 1.13
N CYS A 371 2.37 9.78 2.02
CA CYS A 371 2.61 9.92 3.46
C CYS A 371 3.38 8.73 4.07
N HIS A 372 3.04 7.49 3.69
CA HIS A 372 3.75 6.30 4.16
C HIS A 372 5.17 6.17 3.59
N LEU A 373 5.47 6.82 2.45
CA LEU A 373 6.84 6.90 1.94
C LEU A 373 7.62 7.96 2.73
N ALA A 374 7.08 9.19 2.78
CA ALA A 374 7.75 10.34 3.35
C ALA A 374 7.89 10.28 4.89
N HIS A 375 6.82 9.88 5.58
CA HIS A 375 6.76 9.86 7.04
C HIS A 375 7.00 8.47 7.63
N GLY A 376 6.41 7.42 7.04
CA GLY A 376 6.58 6.04 7.49
C GLY A 376 7.97 5.50 7.21
N GLN A 377 8.39 5.55 5.95
CA GLN A 377 9.68 4.99 5.51
C GLN A 377 10.83 6.02 5.50
N LYS A 378 10.57 7.31 5.75
CA LYS A 378 11.56 8.42 5.73
C LYS A 378 12.24 8.61 4.35
N ILE A 379 11.56 8.27 3.26
CA ILE A 379 12.03 8.37 1.88
C ILE A 379 11.39 9.60 1.24
N ARG A 380 12.18 10.66 1.00
CA ARG A 380 11.71 11.95 0.47
C ARG A 380 12.51 12.40 -0.77
N GLN A 381 13.84 12.27 -0.73
CA GLN A 381 14.73 12.77 -1.77
C GLN A 381 14.89 11.78 -2.94
N GLN A 382 14.81 10.49 -2.65
CA GLN A 382 15.08 9.43 -3.63
C GLN A 382 14.14 9.47 -4.86
N PRO A 383 12.82 9.63 -4.72
CA PRO A 383 11.93 9.79 -5.89
C PRO A 383 12.28 11.04 -6.72
N ARG A 384 12.65 12.16 -6.05
CA ARG A 384 13.07 13.40 -6.74
C ARG A 384 14.39 13.23 -7.46
N GLN A 385 15.33 12.47 -6.89
CA GLN A 385 16.61 12.15 -7.56
C GLN A 385 16.37 11.34 -8.83
N LEU A 386 15.48 10.34 -8.79
CA LEU A 386 15.12 9.56 -9.98
C LEU A 386 14.45 10.41 -11.05
N LEU A 387 13.50 11.26 -10.68
CA LEU A 387 12.84 12.15 -11.64
C LEU A 387 13.83 13.13 -12.28
N LYS A 388 14.75 13.69 -11.50
CA LYS A 388 15.80 14.59 -11.99
C LYS A 388 16.85 13.91 -12.87
N SER A 389 16.99 12.58 -12.81
CA SER A 389 17.91 11.82 -13.67
C SER A 389 17.38 11.63 -15.09
N ILE A 390 16.09 11.87 -15.32
CA ILE A 390 15.46 11.72 -16.63
C ILE A 390 15.78 12.96 -17.49
N PRO A 391 16.43 12.81 -18.67
CA PRO A 391 16.75 13.92 -19.53
C PRO A 391 15.48 14.71 -19.96
N GLY A 392 15.56 16.04 -19.97
CA GLY A 392 14.48 16.93 -20.39
C GLY A 392 13.33 17.11 -19.40
N LEU A 393 13.24 16.29 -18.35
CA LEU A 393 12.17 16.39 -17.37
C LEU A 393 12.40 17.58 -16.43
N ARG A 394 11.39 18.45 -16.32
CA ARG A 394 11.39 19.58 -15.39
C ARG A 394 10.57 19.24 -14.14
N LEU A 395 11.24 19.15 -12.99
CA LEU A 395 10.57 18.92 -11.71
C LEU A 395 10.21 20.28 -11.09
N THR A 396 8.91 20.50 -10.84
CA THR A 396 8.40 21.66 -10.08
C THR A 396 7.95 21.23 -8.68
N GLU A 397 8.04 22.15 -7.72
CA GLU A 397 7.67 21.82 -6.33
C GLU A 397 6.16 21.98 -6.12
N LEU A 398 5.56 21.00 -5.48
CA LEU A 398 4.18 21.03 -5.04
C LEU A 398 4.12 21.59 -3.61
N LYS A 399 3.39 22.69 -3.41
CA LYS A 399 3.15 23.21 -2.06
C LYS A 399 2.44 22.15 -1.22
N GLU A 400 2.91 21.96 0.03
CA GLU A 400 2.41 20.90 0.92
C GLU A 400 2.44 19.51 0.26
N ALA A 401 3.55 19.20 -0.43
CA ALA A 401 3.72 17.94 -1.14
C ALA A 401 3.45 16.71 -0.25
N ASP A 402 3.86 16.78 1.02
CA ASP A 402 3.74 15.71 2.03
C ASP A 402 2.43 15.75 2.85
N TRP A 403 1.53 16.71 2.59
CA TRP A 403 0.20 16.72 3.18
C TRP A 403 -0.64 15.56 2.64
N CYS A 404 -1.38 14.87 3.54
CA CYS A 404 -2.18 13.70 3.15
C CYS A 404 -3.21 14.06 2.06
N CYS A 405 -3.34 13.18 1.07
CA CYS A 405 -4.32 13.33 -0.02
C CYS A 405 -5.76 12.92 0.36
N GLY A 406 -5.96 12.40 1.56
CA GLY A 406 -7.26 11.94 2.05
C GLY A 406 -7.60 10.47 1.73
N SER A 407 -6.82 9.76 0.91
CA SER A 407 -7.11 8.36 0.53
C SER A 407 -6.98 7.37 1.70
N ALA A 408 -5.82 7.32 2.34
CA ALA A 408 -5.48 6.48 3.50
C ALA A 408 -6.05 5.04 3.44
N GLY A 409 -5.76 4.33 2.36
CA GLY A 409 -6.25 2.98 2.13
C GLY A 409 -7.73 2.96 1.75
N ILE A 410 -8.60 2.59 2.68
CA ILE A 410 -10.06 2.61 2.53
C ILE A 410 -10.73 3.75 3.33
N TYR A 411 -9.93 4.60 3.96
CA TYR A 411 -10.42 5.67 4.85
C TYR A 411 -11.38 6.61 4.15
N ASN A 412 -11.06 7.06 2.93
CA ASN A 412 -11.92 7.92 2.12
C ASN A 412 -13.29 7.30 1.80
N ILE A 413 -13.42 5.96 1.80
CA ILE A 413 -14.69 5.26 1.61
C ILE A 413 -15.51 5.26 2.91
N VAL A 414 -14.84 5.15 4.07
CA VAL A 414 -15.48 5.10 5.38
C VAL A 414 -15.78 6.50 5.92
N ASN A 415 -14.84 7.43 5.78
CA ASN A 415 -14.88 8.82 6.26
C ASN A 415 -14.81 9.78 5.06
N GLN A 416 -15.88 9.79 4.23
CA GLN A 416 -15.88 10.51 2.96
C GLN A 416 -15.71 12.02 3.12
N GLU A 417 -16.34 12.63 4.12
CA GLU A 417 -16.26 14.07 4.38
C GLU A 417 -14.82 14.51 4.64
N MET A 418 -14.16 13.90 5.62
CA MET A 418 -12.77 14.20 5.93
C MET A 418 -11.85 13.88 4.75
N GLY A 419 -12.07 12.77 4.06
CA GLY A 419 -11.32 12.40 2.85
C GLY A 419 -11.42 13.45 1.75
N ASN A 420 -12.61 14.03 1.55
CA ASN A 420 -12.88 15.10 0.57
C ASN A 420 -12.24 16.43 0.98
N GLU A 421 -12.34 16.83 2.26
CA GLU A 421 -11.70 18.04 2.78
C GLU A 421 -10.18 18.02 2.55
N LEU A 422 -9.56 16.87 2.82
CA LEU A 422 -8.12 16.70 2.60
C LEU A 422 -7.77 16.71 1.11
N LEU A 423 -8.60 16.10 0.27
CA LEU A 423 -8.43 16.13 -1.19
C LEU A 423 -8.57 17.55 -1.73
N GLU A 424 -9.58 18.31 -1.27
CA GLU A 424 -9.84 19.68 -1.72
C GLU A 424 -8.61 20.57 -1.46
N ARG A 425 -8.03 20.52 -0.24
CA ARG A 425 -6.80 21.23 0.09
C ARG A 425 -5.62 20.80 -0.82
N LYS A 426 -5.47 19.50 -1.07
CA LYS A 426 -4.43 18.98 -1.96
C LYS A 426 -4.64 19.49 -3.38
N MET A 427 -5.88 19.45 -3.89
CA MET A 427 -6.18 19.86 -5.26
C MET A 427 -6.04 21.37 -5.47
N ASN A 428 -6.22 22.19 -4.44
CA ASN A 428 -5.92 23.63 -4.51
C ASN A 428 -4.43 23.88 -4.77
N ASN A 429 -3.56 23.10 -4.11
CA ASN A 429 -2.12 23.18 -4.32
C ASN A 429 -1.70 22.59 -5.69
N VAL A 430 -2.35 21.51 -6.14
CA VAL A 430 -2.11 20.89 -7.46
C VAL A 430 -2.48 21.86 -8.59
N ALA A 431 -3.67 22.47 -8.52
CA ALA A 431 -4.16 23.43 -9.53
C ALA A 431 -3.32 24.71 -9.61
N ALA A 432 -2.57 25.03 -8.55
CA ALA A 432 -1.68 26.18 -8.51
C ALA A 432 -0.30 25.92 -9.16
N THR A 433 -0.01 24.65 -9.56
CA THR A 433 1.24 24.32 -10.26
C THR A 433 1.09 24.47 -11.77
N ASP A 434 2.22 24.62 -12.47
CA ASP A 434 2.35 24.57 -13.94
C ASP A 434 2.61 23.13 -14.45
N ALA A 435 2.41 22.12 -13.60
CA ALA A 435 2.73 20.74 -13.92
C ALA A 435 1.73 20.15 -14.92
N GLU A 436 2.25 19.38 -15.88
CA GLU A 436 1.46 18.53 -16.78
C GLU A 436 1.18 17.17 -16.16
N ILE A 437 2.03 16.78 -15.20
CA ILE A 437 2.00 15.47 -14.54
C ILE A 437 2.14 15.64 -13.03
N ILE A 438 1.31 14.91 -12.29
CA ILE A 438 1.49 14.69 -10.85
C ILE A 438 2.05 13.28 -10.66
N ALA A 439 3.26 13.17 -10.13
CA ALA A 439 3.89 11.89 -9.85
C ALA A 439 3.74 11.52 -8.37
N THR A 440 3.39 10.26 -8.06
CA THR A 440 3.33 9.75 -6.69
C THR A 440 3.48 8.22 -6.64
N GLY A 441 4.16 7.69 -5.61
CA GLY A 441 4.50 6.28 -5.44
C GLY A 441 3.52 5.49 -4.57
N ASN A 442 2.20 5.77 -4.65
CA ASN A 442 1.22 5.02 -3.86
C ASN A 442 -0.14 4.90 -4.57
N PRO A 443 -0.71 3.69 -4.75
CA PRO A 443 -1.96 3.48 -5.50
C PRO A 443 -3.14 4.28 -4.94
N GLY A 444 -3.30 4.35 -3.62
CA GLY A 444 -4.38 5.13 -3.01
C GLY A 444 -4.27 6.62 -3.32
N CYS A 445 -3.06 7.20 -3.24
CA CYS A 445 -2.82 8.60 -3.60
C CYS A 445 -3.07 8.83 -5.10
N MET A 446 -2.64 7.89 -5.96
CA MET A 446 -2.88 7.98 -7.42
C MET A 446 -4.36 8.06 -7.73
N MET A 447 -5.17 7.14 -7.19
CA MET A 447 -6.62 7.12 -7.40
C MET A 447 -7.31 8.39 -6.88
N GLN A 448 -6.92 8.83 -5.69
CA GLN A 448 -7.54 9.99 -5.03
C GLN A 448 -7.23 11.29 -5.77
N ILE A 449 -5.97 11.52 -6.14
CA ILE A 449 -5.55 12.72 -6.86
C ILE A 449 -6.10 12.70 -8.30
N ASP A 450 -6.10 11.54 -8.97
CA ASP A 450 -6.70 11.39 -10.32
C ASP A 450 -8.20 11.70 -10.31
N MET A 451 -8.91 11.27 -9.29
CA MET A 451 -10.31 11.66 -9.09
C MET A 451 -10.45 13.18 -8.96
N GLY A 452 -9.62 13.83 -8.14
CA GLY A 452 -9.63 15.28 -7.97
C GLY A 452 -9.27 16.04 -9.26
N VAL A 453 -8.30 15.57 -10.03
CA VAL A 453 -7.94 16.11 -11.37
C VAL A 453 -9.15 16.07 -12.30
N ARG A 454 -9.84 14.93 -12.38
CA ARG A 454 -11.02 14.78 -13.23
C ARG A 454 -12.20 15.63 -12.76
N GLN A 455 -12.47 15.69 -11.46
CA GLN A 455 -13.56 16.52 -10.90
C GLN A 455 -13.38 18.01 -11.19
N ARG A 456 -12.14 18.48 -11.23
CA ARG A 456 -11.80 19.88 -11.55
C ARG A 456 -11.54 20.14 -13.04
N GLY A 457 -11.63 19.12 -13.89
CA GLY A 457 -11.38 19.24 -15.33
C GLY A 457 -9.95 19.69 -15.66
N LEU A 458 -8.95 19.37 -14.83
CA LEU A 458 -7.57 19.76 -15.07
C LEU A 458 -6.94 18.86 -16.15
N ALA A 459 -6.16 19.47 -17.05
CA ALA A 459 -5.45 18.77 -18.12
C ALA A 459 -4.13 18.17 -17.62
N MET A 460 -4.20 17.42 -16.52
CA MET A 460 -3.04 16.79 -15.88
C MET A 460 -3.19 15.27 -15.89
N LYS A 461 -2.06 14.56 -15.82
CA LYS A 461 -2.02 13.10 -15.64
C LYS A 461 -1.44 12.77 -14.27
N VAL A 462 -1.95 11.70 -13.65
CA VAL A 462 -1.36 11.16 -12.42
C VAL A 462 -0.63 9.87 -12.75
N VAL A 463 0.68 9.81 -12.45
CA VAL A 463 1.54 8.67 -12.80
C VAL A 463 2.41 8.24 -11.63
N HIS A 464 2.93 7.03 -11.70
CA HIS A 464 3.98 6.57 -10.79
C HIS A 464 5.36 7.04 -11.32
N PRO A 465 6.31 7.49 -10.45
CA PRO A 465 7.65 7.90 -10.91
C PRO A 465 8.35 6.88 -11.80
N ILE A 466 8.14 5.59 -11.53
CA ILE A 466 8.75 4.50 -12.29
C ILE A 466 8.28 4.44 -13.75
N GLN A 467 7.04 4.89 -14.03
CA GLN A 467 6.52 4.92 -15.40
C GLN A 467 7.27 5.94 -16.26
N LEU A 468 7.68 7.07 -15.68
CA LEU A 468 8.47 8.08 -16.38
C LEU A 468 9.89 7.57 -16.67
N LEU A 469 10.49 6.83 -15.73
CA LEU A 469 11.80 6.22 -15.96
C LEU A 469 11.72 5.09 -17.00
N ASP A 470 10.66 4.28 -16.98
CA ASP A 470 10.37 3.25 -17.98
C ASP A 470 10.18 3.87 -19.38
N GLU A 471 9.41 4.97 -19.47
CA GLU A 471 9.22 5.75 -20.71
C GLU A 471 10.55 6.26 -21.25
N ALA A 472 11.43 6.78 -20.37
CA ALA A 472 12.75 7.26 -20.77
C ALA A 472 13.62 6.12 -21.35
N TYR A 473 13.61 4.94 -20.74
CA TYR A 473 14.32 3.78 -21.28
C TYR A 473 13.74 3.28 -22.61
N GLN A 474 12.41 3.32 -22.77
CA GLN A 474 11.77 3.00 -24.05
C GLN A 474 12.20 3.97 -25.15
N GLN A 475 12.14 5.28 -24.89
CA GLN A 475 12.54 6.31 -25.84
C GLN A 475 14.05 6.27 -26.14
N GLY A 476 14.87 5.82 -25.19
CA GLY A 476 16.29 5.56 -25.38
C GLY A 476 16.61 4.30 -26.18
N GLY A 477 15.60 3.49 -26.56
CA GLY A 477 15.75 2.25 -27.33
C GLY A 477 16.43 1.11 -26.55
N LEU A 478 16.49 1.20 -25.22
CA LEU A 478 17.18 0.21 -24.38
C LEU A 478 16.55 -1.19 -24.50
N TYR A 479 15.22 -1.26 -24.52
CA TYR A 479 14.49 -2.52 -24.55
C TYR A 479 14.54 -3.20 -25.91
N ASP A 480 14.57 -2.45 -27.00
CA ASP A 480 14.70 -2.98 -28.38
C ASP A 480 16.05 -3.65 -28.57
N GLN A 481 17.13 -3.02 -28.10
CA GLN A 481 18.48 -3.59 -28.13
C GLN A 481 18.60 -4.86 -27.28
N ALA A 482 17.96 -4.88 -26.11
CA ALA A 482 17.94 -6.06 -25.26
C ALA A 482 17.20 -7.25 -25.91
N GLN A 483 16.06 -6.99 -26.58
CA GLN A 483 15.34 -8.01 -27.34
C GLN A 483 16.15 -8.54 -28.52
N GLN A 484 16.82 -7.69 -29.27
CA GLN A 484 17.69 -8.09 -30.38
C GLN A 484 18.84 -8.96 -29.87
N ALA A 485 19.52 -8.55 -28.78
CA ALA A 485 20.62 -9.32 -28.18
C ALA A 485 20.16 -10.70 -27.69
N ASP A 486 18.97 -10.84 -27.10
CA ASP A 486 18.41 -12.12 -26.68
C ASP A 486 18.07 -13.03 -27.88
N LEU A 487 17.50 -12.48 -28.93
CA LEU A 487 17.23 -13.19 -30.18
C LEU A 487 18.52 -13.70 -30.84
N GLU A 488 19.57 -12.90 -30.91
CA GLU A 488 20.87 -13.28 -31.42
C GLU A 488 21.54 -14.37 -30.56
N HIS A 489 21.43 -14.24 -29.21
CA HIS A 489 21.96 -15.26 -28.30
C HIS A 489 21.24 -16.61 -28.46
N ARG A 490 19.91 -16.60 -28.59
CA ARG A 490 19.09 -17.79 -28.82
C ARG A 490 19.36 -18.41 -30.18
N SER A 491 19.55 -17.61 -31.22
CA SER A 491 19.90 -18.09 -32.56
C SER A 491 21.28 -18.73 -32.59
N SER A 492 22.29 -18.11 -31.98
CA SER A 492 23.65 -18.64 -31.86
C SER A 492 23.69 -19.91 -30.99
N GLY A 493 22.91 -19.97 -29.91
CA GLY A 493 22.77 -21.16 -29.08
C GLY A 493 22.18 -22.34 -29.86
N ARG A 494 21.12 -22.12 -30.65
CA ARG A 494 20.52 -23.15 -31.52
C ARG A 494 21.51 -23.61 -32.59
N GLN A 495 22.31 -22.72 -33.15
CA GLN A 495 23.32 -23.05 -34.16
C GLN A 495 24.45 -23.89 -33.57
N ARG A 496 24.95 -23.55 -32.35
CA ARG A 496 25.94 -24.37 -31.62
C ARG A 496 25.39 -25.76 -31.24
N GLN A 497 24.12 -25.85 -30.87
CA GLN A 497 23.48 -27.12 -30.55
C GLN A 497 23.32 -28.00 -31.79
N LYS A 498 22.92 -27.43 -32.97
CA LYS A 498 22.91 -28.12 -34.24
C LYS A 498 24.30 -28.60 -34.64
N GLN A 499 25.36 -27.76 -34.53
CA GLN A 499 26.71 -28.15 -34.82
C GLN A 499 27.21 -29.31 -33.93
N ARG A 500 26.92 -29.25 -32.61
CA ARG A 500 27.21 -30.35 -31.68
C ARG A 500 26.49 -31.64 -32.05
N GLN A 501 25.22 -31.59 -32.43
CA GLN A 501 24.47 -32.75 -32.87
C GLN A 501 25.03 -33.33 -34.18
N THR A 502 25.38 -32.48 -35.13
CA THR A 502 26.02 -32.92 -36.38
C THR A 502 27.37 -33.55 -36.14
N LEU A 503 28.17 -32.99 -35.25
CA LEU A 503 29.48 -33.56 -34.87
C LEU A 503 29.35 -34.94 -34.20
N LEU A 504 28.37 -35.07 -33.26
CA LEU A 504 28.12 -36.34 -32.58
C LEU A 504 27.60 -37.43 -33.55
N ILE A 505 26.73 -37.06 -34.52
CA ILE A 505 26.25 -37.96 -35.56
C ILE A 505 27.43 -38.37 -36.47
N GLY A 506 28.30 -37.43 -36.85
CA GLY A 506 29.51 -37.68 -37.63
C GLY A 506 30.49 -38.65 -36.94
N ILE A 507 30.72 -38.45 -35.63
CA ILE A 507 31.59 -39.35 -34.82
C ILE A 507 30.91 -40.73 -34.70
N GLY A 508 29.60 -40.79 -34.46
CA GLY A 508 28.86 -42.06 -34.37
C GLY A 508 28.88 -42.88 -35.69
N LEU A 509 28.71 -42.21 -36.83
CA LEU A 509 28.82 -42.82 -38.14
C LEU A 509 30.25 -43.26 -38.45
N GLY A 510 31.27 -42.46 -38.12
CA GLY A 510 32.66 -42.82 -38.27
C GLY A 510 33.08 -44.06 -37.44
N PHE A 511 32.52 -44.16 -36.23
CA PHE A 511 32.77 -45.32 -35.34
C PHE A 511 32.10 -46.60 -35.89
N LEU A 512 30.89 -46.51 -36.41
CA LEU A 512 30.16 -47.61 -37.04
C LEU A 512 30.86 -48.08 -38.35
N LEU A 513 31.35 -47.14 -39.17
CA LEU A 513 32.12 -47.47 -40.37
C LEU A 513 33.44 -48.14 -40.00
N GLY A 514 34.12 -47.66 -38.97
CA GLY A 514 35.36 -48.25 -38.45
C GLY A 514 35.17 -49.70 -37.96
N LEU A 515 34.09 -49.96 -37.25
CA LEU A 515 33.71 -51.30 -36.81
C LEU A 515 33.35 -52.22 -38.00
N PHE A 516 32.68 -51.69 -39.01
CA PHE A 516 32.34 -52.45 -40.22
C PHE A 516 33.58 -52.80 -41.05
N LEU A 517 34.55 -51.93 -41.15
CA LEU A 517 35.82 -52.16 -41.86
C LEU A 517 36.76 -53.12 -41.10
N LEU A 518 36.76 -53.07 -39.78
CA LEU A 518 37.52 -54.00 -38.95
C LEU A 518 36.92 -55.43 -38.95
N GLY A 519 35.60 -55.54 -39.06
CA GLY A 519 34.90 -56.83 -39.20
C GLY A 519 35.13 -57.54 -40.52
N ARG A 520 35.55 -56.83 -41.60
CA ARG A 520 35.85 -57.42 -42.92
C ARG A 520 37.31 -57.93 -43.05
N ARG A 521 38.18 -57.67 -42.09
CA ARG A 521 39.59 -58.17 -42.12
C ARG A 521 39.81 -59.53 -41.41
N LYS A 522 38.70 -60.18 -41.01
CA LYS A 522 38.77 -61.55 -40.42
C LYS A 522 37.86 -62.47 -41.23
N LYS A 523 38.11 -62.60 -42.55
CA LYS A 523 37.80 -63.75 -43.36
C LYS A 523 38.89 -64.01 -44.36
#